data_3701dc1f1729ec3afcc8225fcb25dd40
#
_entry.id   3701dc1f1729ec3afcc8225fcb25dd40
#
_cell.length_a   1.000
_cell.length_b   1.000
_cell.length_c   1.000
_cell.angle_alpha   90.00
_cell.angle_beta   90.00
_cell.angle_gamma   90.00
#
_symmetry.space_group_name_H-M   'P 1'
#
loop_
_entity.id
_entity.type
_entity.pdbx_description
1 polymer ?
#
loop_
_entity_poly.entity_id
_entity_poly.type
_entity_poly.pdbx_seq_one_letter_code
_entity_poly.pdbx_strand_id
1 'polypeptide(L)'
;MALPADPDCYWVEPDRLLAGEYPRAFVESTARARLRALLDCGIRTFVDLTQAREPLAPYESLLISEAEERALTVSYHRHPIRDADIPSDAGMREILATIRASIERGDPVYVHCWGGIGRTGTVVGCWLVETGRAGDDVFEAIKALRAGTMKRRTQSPETSDQADFILDWPSRPSD
;
A
#
# COMPACT_ATOMS: atom_id res chain seq x y z
N MET A 1 19.58 1.98 -0.52
CA MET A 1 18.17 1.53 -0.41
C MET A 1 18.05 0.54 0.74
N ALA A 2 17.42 0.96 1.84
CA ALA A 2 17.12 0.04 2.93
C ALA A 2 16.04 -0.95 2.47
N LEU A 3 16.26 -2.24 2.68
CA LEU A 3 15.20 -3.23 2.50
C LEU A 3 14.22 -3.07 3.66
N PRO A 4 12.91 -3.15 3.41
CA PRO A 4 11.93 -3.19 4.49
C PRO A 4 12.29 -4.36 5.43
N ALA A 5 12.23 -4.12 6.73
CA ALA A 5 12.49 -5.17 7.71
C ALA A 5 11.35 -6.22 7.74
N ASP A 6 10.21 -5.92 7.15
CA ASP A 6 9.08 -6.83 7.01
C ASP A 6 9.19 -7.61 5.70
N PRO A 7 9.21 -8.96 5.73
CA PRO A 7 9.36 -9.80 4.55
C PRO A 7 8.18 -9.74 3.58
N ASP A 8 7.03 -9.19 3.98
CA ASP A 8 5.84 -9.05 3.14
C ASP A 8 5.62 -7.62 2.61
N CYS A 9 6.67 -6.78 2.63
CA CYS A 9 6.71 -5.48 2.00
C CYS A 9 7.60 -5.49 0.74
N TYR A 10 7.32 -4.60 -0.21
CA TYR A 10 8.12 -4.41 -1.42
C TYR A 10 8.06 -2.97 -1.91
N TRP A 11 9.17 -2.44 -2.42
CA TRP A 11 9.21 -1.15 -3.05
C TRP A 11 8.56 -1.20 -4.43
N VAL A 12 7.52 -0.39 -4.64
CA VAL A 12 6.93 -0.11 -5.97
C VAL A 12 7.81 0.91 -6.68
N GLU A 13 8.19 1.98 -5.97
CA GLU A 13 9.22 2.93 -6.36
C GLU A 13 10.22 3.07 -5.22
N PRO A 14 11.52 2.84 -5.45
CA PRO A 14 12.53 2.94 -4.41
C PRO A 14 12.47 4.27 -3.66
N ASP A 15 12.46 4.18 -2.34
CA ASP A 15 12.46 5.31 -1.39
C ASP A 15 11.26 6.29 -1.54
N ARG A 16 10.20 5.92 -2.29
CA ARG A 16 9.02 6.76 -2.52
C ARG A 16 7.71 6.06 -2.23
N LEU A 17 7.51 4.84 -2.76
CA LEU A 17 6.27 4.08 -2.59
C LEU A 17 6.58 2.63 -2.20
N LEU A 18 6.25 2.28 -0.97
CA LEU A 18 6.31 0.93 -0.43
C LEU A 18 4.90 0.35 -0.35
N ALA A 19 4.73 -0.91 -0.71
CA ALA A 19 3.48 -1.64 -0.59
C ALA A 19 3.66 -2.89 0.28
N GLY A 20 2.62 -3.28 1.03
CA GLY A 20 2.71 -4.46 1.87
C GLY A 20 1.42 -4.83 2.59
N GLU A 21 1.57 -5.62 3.67
CA GLU A 21 0.47 -6.06 4.51
C GLU A 21 0.18 -5.10 5.67
N TYR A 22 -0.92 -5.35 6.39
CA TYR A 22 -1.29 -4.58 7.57
C TYR A 22 -0.18 -4.62 8.62
N PRO A 23 0.32 -3.47 9.10
CA PRO A 23 1.53 -3.42 9.93
C PRO A 23 1.30 -3.84 11.39
N ARG A 24 0.07 -4.16 11.78
CA ARG A 24 -0.29 -4.59 13.14
C ARG A 24 -0.11 -6.09 13.31
N ALA A 25 0.39 -6.50 14.47
CA ALA A 25 0.45 -7.89 14.95
C ALA A 25 -0.40 -8.05 16.22
N PHE A 26 -0.74 -9.28 16.59
CA PHE A 26 -1.46 -9.59 17.83
C PHE A 26 -0.69 -9.09 19.07
N VAL A 27 0.63 -9.29 19.05
CA VAL A 27 1.52 -8.83 20.13
C VAL A 27 1.93 -7.39 19.84
N GLU A 28 1.65 -6.48 20.77
CA GLU A 28 1.90 -5.05 20.58
C GLU A 28 3.38 -4.74 20.33
N SER A 29 4.30 -5.39 21.03
CA SER A 29 5.74 -5.18 20.81
C SER A 29 6.17 -5.53 19.38
N THR A 30 5.56 -6.56 18.78
CA THR A 30 5.79 -6.91 17.36
C THR A 30 5.21 -5.85 16.44
N ALA A 31 4.00 -5.34 16.73
CA ALA A 31 3.40 -4.25 15.96
C ALA A 31 4.28 -3.00 16.00
N ARG A 32 4.75 -2.61 17.18
CA ARG A 32 5.69 -1.48 17.35
C ARG A 32 6.98 -1.69 16.56
N ALA A 33 7.56 -2.89 16.61
CA ALA A 33 8.77 -3.21 15.85
C ALA A 33 8.56 -3.07 14.33
N ARG A 34 7.40 -3.50 13.79
CA ARG A 34 7.04 -3.31 12.38
C ARG A 34 6.89 -1.83 12.02
N LEU A 35 6.20 -1.05 12.85
CA LEU A 35 6.03 0.39 12.62
C LEU A 35 7.38 1.12 12.67
N ARG A 36 8.25 0.77 13.62
CA ARG A 36 9.62 1.30 13.71
C ARG A 36 10.41 1.02 12.42
N ALA A 37 10.36 -0.21 11.94
CA ALA A 37 11.06 -0.59 10.71
C ALA A 37 10.57 0.21 9.50
N LEU A 38 9.26 0.47 9.37
CA LEU A 38 8.71 1.33 8.34
C LEU A 38 9.18 2.78 8.48
N LEU A 39 9.17 3.34 9.69
CA LEU A 39 9.68 4.69 9.97
C LEU A 39 11.19 4.81 9.68
N ASP A 40 11.96 3.77 10.01
CA ASP A 40 13.41 3.69 9.76
C ASP A 40 13.73 3.56 8.26
N CYS A 41 12.82 2.98 7.46
CA CYS A 41 12.87 2.99 6.00
C CYS A 41 12.50 4.35 5.37
N GLY A 42 12.19 5.35 6.19
CA GLY A 42 11.85 6.69 5.73
C GLY A 42 10.37 6.93 5.49
N ILE A 43 9.48 5.95 5.73
CA ILE A 43 8.03 6.13 5.53
C ILE A 43 7.49 7.26 6.42
N ARG A 44 6.67 8.14 5.82
CA ARG A 44 6.03 9.28 6.51
C ARG A 44 4.53 9.34 6.29
N THR A 45 4.01 8.73 5.21
CA THR A 45 2.58 8.66 4.93
C THR A 45 2.13 7.20 4.90
N PHE A 46 1.03 6.91 5.59
CA PHE A 46 0.40 5.58 5.64
C PHE A 46 -0.97 5.64 4.99
N VAL A 47 -1.17 4.83 3.96
CA VAL A 47 -2.44 4.69 3.22
C VAL A 47 -3.04 3.32 3.54
N ASP A 48 -4.08 3.33 4.38
CA ASP A 48 -4.79 2.14 4.86
C ASP A 48 -6.04 1.90 4.01
N LEU A 49 -6.05 0.79 3.28
CA LEU A 49 -7.16 0.39 2.41
C LEU A 49 -8.21 -0.47 3.15
N THR A 50 -8.03 -0.75 4.44
CA THR A 50 -8.95 -1.60 5.21
C THR A 50 -10.18 -0.84 5.67
N GLN A 51 -11.27 -1.57 5.89
CA GLN A 51 -12.48 -1.02 6.51
C GLN A 51 -12.35 -1.03 8.04
N ALA A 52 -12.91 -0.03 8.71
CA ALA A 52 -12.87 0.07 10.17
C ALA A 52 -13.54 -1.11 10.90
N ARG A 53 -14.46 -1.84 10.20
CA ARG A 53 -15.17 -3.02 10.73
C ARG A 53 -14.41 -4.34 10.57
N GLU A 54 -13.28 -4.34 9.88
CA GLU A 54 -12.46 -5.56 9.76
C GLU A 54 -11.90 -5.94 11.14
N PRO A 55 -11.74 -7.25 11.43
CA PRO A 55 -11.26 -7.71 12.73
C PRO A 55 -9.75 -7.49 12.90
N LEU A 56 -9.32 -6.25 12.69
CA LEU A 56 -7.94 -5.79 12.78
C LEU A 56 -7.80 -4.80 13.93
N ALA A 57 -6.81 -5.01 14.79
CA ALA A 57 -6.53 -4.04 15.83
C ALA A 57 -5.97 -2.76 15.20
N PRO A 58 -6.51 -1.57 15.51
CA PRO A 58 -6.01 -0.30 14.98
C PRO A 58 -4.54 -0.07 15.36
N TYR A 59 -3.77 0.54 14.45
CA TYR A 59 -2.35 0.84 14.69
C TYR A 59 -2.04 2.35 14.68
N GLU A 60 -2.98 3.20 14.29
CA GLU A 60 -2.77 4.65 14.14
C GLU A 60 -2.19 5.29 15.42
N SER A 61 -2.78 4.99 16.59
CA SER A 61 -2.27 5.53 17.87
C SER A 61 -0.84 5.05 18.20
N LEU A 62 -0.52 3.79 17.85
CA LEU A 62 0.83 3.26 18.00
C LEU A 62 1.81 3.94 17.06
N LEU A 63 1.39 4.17 15.80
CA LEU A 63 2.19 4.86 14.80
C LEU A 63 2.54 6.28 15.26
N ILE A 64 1.54 7.03 15.75
CA ILE A 64 1.74 8.38 16.27
C ILE A 64 2.74 8.37 17.43
N SER A 65 2.54 7.47 18.41
CA SER A 65 3.44 7.33 19.57
C SER A 65 4.89 7.02 19.13
N GLU A 66 5.07 6.09 18.18
CA GLU A 66 6.41 5.73 17.68
C GLU A 66 7.08 6.87 16.89
N ALA A 67 6.28 7.66 16.18
CA ALA A 67 6.77 8.83 15.45
C ALA A 67 7.17 9.96 16.41
N GLU A 68 6.36 10.24 17.43
CA GLU A 68 6.65 11.25 18.46
C GLU A 68 7.95 10.94 19.21
N GLU A 69 8.17 9.67 19.63
CA GLU A 69 9.40 9.24 20.27
C GLU A 69 10.66 9.50 19.43
N ARG A 70 10.49 9.65 18.10
CA ARG A 70 11.57 9.91 17.11
C ARG A 70 11.60 11.34 16.60
N ALA A 71 10.75 12.22 17.12
CA ALA A 71 10.55 13.57 16.60
C ALA A 71 10.24 13.59 15.09
N LEU A 72 9.45 12.60 14.60
CA LEU A 72 9.02 12.49 13.22
C LEU A 72 7.55 12.92 13.08
N THR A 73 7.25 13.56 11.95
CA THR A 73 5.86 13.83 11.56
C THR A 73 5.40 12.74 10.60
N VAL A 74 4.22 12.19 10.85
CA VAL A 74 3.58 11.18 10.00
C VAL A 74 2.16 11.56 9.65
N SER A 75 1.67 11.07 8.52
CA SER A 75 0.28 11.20 8.08
C SER A 75 -0.35 9.82 7.94
N TYR A 76 -1.60 9.68 8.38
CA TYR A 76 -2.40 8.48 8.23
C TYR A 76 -3.68 8.80 7.47
N HIS A 77 -3.94 8.07 6.39
CA HIS A 77 -5.12 8.22 5.54
C HIS A 77 -5.80 6.86 5.37
N ARG A 78 -7.09 6.78 5.73
CA ARG A 78 -7.88 5.60 5.46
C ARG A 78 -8.77 5.82 4.24
N HIS A 79 -8.57 4.99 3.22
CA HIS A 79 -9.36 4.90 2.00
C HIS A 79 -10.00 3.50 1.92
N PRO A 80 -11.15 3.29 2.57
CA PRO A 80 -11.66 1.94 2.79
C PRO A 80 -12.17 1.31 1.49
N ILE A 81 -11.62 0.16 1.16
CA ILE A 81 -12.11 -0.74 0.10
C ILE A 81 -12.60 -2.01 0.79
N ARG A 82 -13.78 -2.52 0.39
CA ARG A 82 -14.28 -3.79 0.90
C ARG A 82 -13.31 -4.91 0.53
N ASP A 83 -13.14 -5.89 1.43
CA ASP A 83 -12.25 -7.02 1.16
C ASP A 83 -12.67 -7.80 -0.08
N ALA A 84 -11.68 -8.22 -0.88
CA ALA A 84 -11.85 -8.87 -2.18
C ALA A 84 -12.62 -8.06 -3.25
N ASP A 85 -12.89 -6.78 -3.00
CA ASP A 85 -13.66 -5.88 -3.88
C ASP A 85 -12.74 -4.83 -4.54
N ILE A 86 -13.34 -4.00 -5.40
CA ILE A 86 -12.71 -2.87 -6.08
C ILE A 86 -13.21 -1.54 -5.48
N PRO A 87 -12.43 -0.46 -5.52
CA PRO A 87 -12.93 0.87 -5.20
C PRO A 87 -13.80 1.42 -6.34
N SER A 88 -14.54 2.50 -6.08
CA SER A 88 -15.08 3.32 -7.15
C SER A 88 -13.95 4.03 -7.91
N ASP A 89 -14.23 4.49 -9.12
CA ASP A 89 -13.25 5.25 -9.92
C ASP A 89 -12.79 6.52 -9.17
N ALA A 90 -13.72 7.26 -8.58
CA ALA A 90 -13.41 8.42 -7.75
C ALA A 90 -12.55 8.03 -6.53
N GLY A 91 -12.89 6.93 -5.85
CA GLY A 91 -12.11 6.43 -4.71
C GLY A 91 -10.67 6.06 -5.10
N MET A 92 -10.46 5.41 -6.25
CA MET A 92 -9.11 5.12 -6.73
C MET A 92 -8.33 6.40 -7.06
N ARG A 93 -8.98 7.40 -7.70
CA ARG A 93 -8.34 8.70 -7.95
C ARG A 93 -7.91 9.40 -6.68
N GLU A 94 -8.75 9.38 -5.63
CA GLU A 94 -8.42 9.95 -4.33
C GLU A 94 -7.22 9.24 -3.68
N ILE A 95 -7.16 7.90 -3.76
CA ILE A 95 -6.03 7.11 -3.27
C ILE A 95 -4.75 7.52 -4.00
N LEU A 96 -4.77 7.51 -5.34
CA LEU A 96 -3.61 7.85 -6.15
C LEU A 96 -3.18 9.31 -5.98
N ALA A 97 -4.14 10.23 -5.82
CA ALA A 97 -3.85 11.64 -5.51
C ALA A 97 -3.18 11.80 -4.14
N THR A 98 -3.65 11.07 -3.11
CA THR A 98 -3.03 11.06 -1.77
C THR A 98 -1.59 10.57 -1.84
N ILE A 99 -1.33 9.48 -2.56
CA ILE A 99 0.02 8.93 -2.76
C ILE A 99 0.90 9.96 -3.48
N ARG A 100 0.43 10.50 -4.59
CA ARG A 100 1.19 11.47 -5.41
C ARG A 100 1.54 12.72 -4.62
N ALA A 101 0.55 13.34 -3.97
CA ALA A 101 0.76 14.55 -3.18
C ALA A 101 1.77 14.33 -2.03
N SER A 102 1.76 13.15 -1.41
CA SER A 102 2.73 12.82 -0.35
C SER A 102 4.13 12.69 -0.92
N ILE A 103 4.29 11.97 -2.02
CA ILE A 103 5.59 11.80 -2.69
C ILE A 103 6.15 13.14 -3.17
N GLU A 104 5.30 14.04 -3.69
CA GLU A 104 5.70 15.38 -4.14
C GLU A 104 6.18 16.28 -2.99
N ARG A 105 5.66 16.08 -1.77
CA ARG A 105 6.16 16.76 -0.56
C ARG A 105 7.46 16.17 -0.03
N GLY A 106 7.93 15.04 -0.57
CA GLY A 106 9.09 14.32 -0.07
C GLY A 106 8.79 13.36 1.07
N ASP A 107 7.51 12.98 1.25
CA ASP A 107 7.03 12.04 2.26
C ASP A 107 6.84 10.65 1.63
N PRO A 108 7.76 9.67 1.82
CA PRO A 108 7.56 8.32 1.30
C PRO A 108 6.31 7.66 1.88
N VAL A 109 5.61 6.92 1.02
CA VAL A 109 4.30 6.34 1.29
C VAL A 109 4.38 4.85 1.53
N TYR A 110 3.64 4.35 2.53
CA TYR A 110 3.32 2.95 2.71
C TYR A 110 1.84 2.70 2.43
N VAL A 111 1.52 1.97 1.36
CA VAL A 111 0.17 1.56 1.02
C VAL A 111 -0.06 0.09 1.36
N HIS A 112 -1.16 -0.20 2.06
CA HIS A 112 -1.45 -1.56 2.50
C HIS A 112 -2.96 -1.83 2.61
N CYS A 113 -3.29 -3.12 2.57
CA CYS A 113 -4.59 -3.64 3.01
C CYS A 113 -4.37 -4.63 4.16
N TRP A 114 -5.17 -5.69 4.29
CA TRP A 114 -4.91 -6.73 5.28
C TRP A 114 -3.69 -7.58 4.88
N GLY A 115 -3.80 -8.32 3.75
CA GLY A 115 -2.78 -9.26 3.28
C GLY A 115 -1.72 -8.68 2.35
N GLY A 116 -1.86 -7.43 1.90
CA GLY A 116 -0.95 -6.81 0.94
C GLY A 116 -1.04 -7.38 -0.48
N ILE A 117 -2.16 -8.02 -0.85
CA ILE A 117 -2.30 -8.80 -2.09
C ILE A 117 -3.38 -8.22 -3.01
N GLY A 118 -4.68 -8.29 -2.60
CA GLY A 118 -5.82 -7.93 -3.45
C GLY A 118 -5.93 -6.41 -3.64
N ARG A 119 -6.50 -5.72 -2.65
CA ARG A 119 -6.70 -4.25 -2.67
C ARG A 119 -5.41 -3.48 -2.89
N THR A 120 -4.33 -3.88 -2.21
CA THR A 120 -2.99 -3.29 -2.40
C THR A 120 -2.50 -3.50 -3.83
N GLY A 121 -2.64 -4.72 -4.38
CA GLY A 121 -2.26 -5.02 -5.75
C GLY A 121 -3.05 -4.20 -6.77
N THR A 122 -4.33 -3.92 -6.51
CA THR A 122 -5.18 -3.07 -7.37
C THR A 122 -4.66 -1.63 -7.40
N VAL A 123 -4.35 -1.05 -6.23
CA VAL A 123 -3.78 0.31 -6.16
C VAL A 123 -2.42 0.38 -6.83
N VAL A 124 -1.54 -0.59 -6.56
CA VAL A 124 -0.21 -0.67 -7.22
C VAL A 124 -0.35 -0.82 -8.73
N GLY A 125 -1.30 -1.64 -9.19
CA GLY A 125 -1.56 -1.82 -10.61
C GLY A 125 -1.98 -0.52 -11.30
N CYS A 126 -2.96 0.20 -10.74
CA CYS A 126 -3.39 1.50 -11.27
C CYS A 126 -2.25 2.55 -11.23
N TRP A 127 -1.42 2.55 -10.18
CA TRP A 127 -0.23 3.40 -10.10
C TRP A 127 0.76 3.09 -11.24
N LEU A 128 1.03 1.81 -11.49
CA LEU A 128 1.92 1.40 -12.59
C LEU A 128 1.36 1.78 -13.96
N VAL A 129 0.04 1.73 -14.16
CA VAL A 129 -0.61 2.20 -15.37
C VAL A 129 -0.38 3.70 -15.56
N GLU A 130 -0.61 4.51 -14.53
CA GLU A 130 -0.39 5.98 -14.61
C GLU A 130 1.08 6.36 -14.81
N THR A 131 2.00 5.47 -14.43
CA THR A 131 3.46 5.65 -14.64
C THR A 131 3.98 5.00 -15.93
N GLY A 132 3.09 4.55 -16.83
CA GLY A 132 3.41 4.17 -18.21
C GLY A 132 3.47 2.67 -18.48
N ARG A 133 3.00 1.81 -17.56
CA ARG A 133 2.79 0.38 -17.85
C ARG A 133 1.44 0.18 -18.52
N ALA A 134 1.30 -0.87 -19.33
CA ALA A 134 0.05 -1.18 -20.02
C ALA A 134 -0.18 -2.68 -20.16
N GLY A 135 -1.46 -3.07 -20.23
CA GLY A 135 -1.86 -4.45 -20.44
C GLY A 135 -1.25 -5.43 -19.44
N ASP A 136 -0.88 -6.60 -19.92
CA ASP A 136 -0.33 -7.68 -19.08
C ASP A 136 1.04 -7.35 -18.44
N ASP A 137 1.77 -6.37 -18.98
CA ASP A 137 3.05 -5.92 -18.41
C ASP A 137 2.90 -5.41 -16.96
N VAL A 138 1.71 -4.93 -16.59
CA VAL A 138 1.42 -4.49 -15.23
C VAL A 138 1.50 -5.66 -14.25
N PHE A 139 0.92 -6.80 -14.59
CA PHE A 139 0.88 -7.99 -13.72
C PHE A 139 2.27 -8.64 -13.60
N GLU A 140 3.03 -8.69 -14.68
CA GLU A 140 4.42 -9.17 -14.63
C GLU A 140 5.29 -8.22 -13.79
N ALA A 141 5.06 -6.91 -13.86
CA ALA A 141 5.75 -5.95 -13.00
C ALA A 141 5.39 -6.16 -11.51
N ILE A 142 4.12 -6.31 -11.16
CA ILE A 142 3.68 -6.60 -9.78
C ILE A 142 4.34 -7.89 -9.27
N LYS A 143 4.35 -8.93 -10.07
CA LYS A 143 4.97 -10.22 -9.75
C LYS A 143 6.49 -10.08 -9.51
N ALA A 144 7.17 -9.33 -10.37
CA ALA A 144 8.61 -9.07 -10.23
C ALA A 144 8.92 -8.26 -8.96
N LEU A 145 8.16 -7.21 -8.66
CA LEU A 145 8.30 -6.40 -7.44
C LEU A 145 8.12 -7.23 -6.17
N ARG A 146 7.20 -8.19 -6.18
CA ARG A 146 6.89 -9.08 -5.06
C ARG A 146 7.82 -10.30 -4.93
N ALA A 147 8.77 -10.49 -5.84
CA ALA A 147 9.62 -11.70 -5.88
C ALA A 147 10.37 -11.99 -4.57
N GLY A 148 10.69 -10.95 -3.79
CA GLY A 148 11.37 -11.06 -2.49
C GLY A 148 10.45 -11.30 -1.29
N THR A 149 9.13 -11.25 -1.46
CA THR A 149 8.18 -11.39 -0.34
C THR A 149 7.88 -12.85 0.01
N MET A 150 7.38 -13.09 1.23
CA MET A 150 6.93 -14.43 1.64
C MET A 150 5.76 -14.90 0.77
N LYS A 151 4.89 -13.98 0.35
CA LYS A 151 3.68 -14.24 -0.46
C LYS A 151 3.93 -14.13 -1.98
N ARG A 152 5.18 -14.24 -2.46
CA ARG A 152 5.55 -14.11 -3.88
C ARG A 152 4.82 -15.05 -4.83
N ARG A 153 4.33 -16.19 -4.34
CA ARG A 153 3.59 -17.20 -5.13
C ARG A 153 2.08 -16.96 -5.17
N THR A 154 1.57 -16.06 -4.33
CA THR A 154 0.15 -15.70 -4.32
C THR A 154 -0.10 -14.68 -5.41
N GLN A 155 -1.10 -14.92 -6.25
CA GLN A 155 -1.49 -14.00 -7.32
C GLN A 155 -1.89 -12.62 -6.73
N SER A 156 -1.48 -11.55 -7.38
CA SER A 156 -1.85 -10.18 -7.04
C SER A 156 -2.07 -9.38 -8.32
N PRO A 157 -3.21 -8.69 -8.46
CA PRO A 157 -4.31 -8.68 -7.51
C PRO A 157 -4.97 -10.05 -7.35
N GLU A 158 -5.88 -10.17 -6.36
CA GLU A 158 -6.40 -11.47 -5.89
C GLU A 158 -7.60 -11.96 -6.73
N THR A 159 -8.44 -11.04 -7.21
CA THR A 159 -9.67 -11.36 -7.95
C THR A 159 -9.61 -10.92 -9.40
N SER A 160 -10.45 -11.55 -10.27
CA SER A 160 -10.62 -11.14 -11.67
C SER A 160 -11.09 -9.69 -11.77
N ASP A 161 -12.08 -9.29 -10.94
CA ASP A 161 -12.64 -7.94 -10.97
C ASP A 161 -11.56 -6.88 -10.66
N GLN A 162 -10.64 -7.20 -9.75
CA GLN A 162 -9.49 -6.34 -9.45
C GLN A 162 -8.51 -6.26 -10.63
N ALA A 163 -8.29 -7.37 -11.34
CA ALA A 163 -7.44 -7.39 -12.51
C ALA A 163 -8.07 -6.60 -13.67
N ASP A 164 -9.35 -6.83 -13.95
CA ASP A 164 -10.11 -6.12 -14.97
C ASP A 164 -10.16 -4.61 -14.68
N PHE A 165 -10.32 -4.24 -13.38
CA PHE A 165 -10.27 -2.84 -12.95
C PHE A 165 -8.95 -2.15 -13.34
N ILE A 166 -7.82 -2.83 -13.17
CA ILE A 166 -6.49 -2.32 -13.56
C ILE A 166 -6.38 -2.17 -15.08
N LEU A 167 -6.83 -3.19 -15.84
CA LEU A 167 -6.76 -3.16 -17.31
C LEU A 167 -7.62 -2.05 -17.91
N ASP A 168 -8.78 -1.78 -17.31
CA ASP A 168 -9.70 -0.73 -17.74
C ASP A 168 -9.30 0.67 -17.25
N TRP A 169 -8.33 0.79 -16.33
CA TRP A 169 -7.97 2.06 -15.69
C TRP A 169 -7.59 3.18 -16.67
N PRO A 170 -6.85 2.93 -17.76
CA PRO A 170 -6.48 3.96 -18.72
C PRO A 170 -7.66 4.61 -19.46
N SER A 171 -8.75 3.86 -19.64
CA SER A 171 -9.94 4.32 -20.38
C SER A 171 -11.02 4.95 -19.50
N ARG A 172 -10.83 4.94 -18.18
CA ARG A 172 -11.79 5.50 -17.22
C ARG A 172 -11.79 7.02 -17.28
N PRO A 173 -12.97 7.66 -17.47
CA PRO A 173 -13.04 9.11 -17.60
C PRO A 173 -12.47 9.81 -16.34
N SER A 174 -11.72 10.89 -16.59
CA SER A 174 -11.38 11.85 -15.54
C SER A 174 -12.60 12.77 -15.36
N ASP A 175 -13.21 12.76 -14.20
CA ASP A 175 -14.29 13.68 -13.86
C ASP A 175 -13.79 15.14 -13.81
#